data_d298d93bbad39800a60bc3fc92a1fe33
#
_entry.id   d298d93bbad39800a60bc3fc92a1fe33
#
_cell.length_a   1.000
_cell.length_b   1.000
_cell.length_c   1.000
_cell.angle_alpha   90.00
_cell.angle_beta   90.00
_cell.angle_gamma   90.00
#
_symmetry.space_group_name_H-M   'P 1'
#
loop_
_entity.id
_entity.type
_entity.pdbx_description
1 polymer ?
#
loop_
_entity_poly.entity_id
_entity_poly.type
_entity_poly.pdbx_seq_one_letter_code
_entity_poly.pdbx_strand_id
1 'polypeptide(L)'
;MHSISTALAGLCHQLAADFPDAPGLHHLDVSFALNDAFDPLAWLNAQHFFPHFYWQQRNGDEEYAALGATQHFSSLSAARHFLQGYPQFPDLRVVGINAFAPVQGDLFLPRLLWQRNGGTATLRLVLCSATSLKNDAQHAHEFLRSLRDSQPVKALNQPVVSETHRPEKSGWLTLITRATDAIARGEFDKVVLARATDLHFNLPVNPVALIAASRRVNFQCYHFLMRPDATQAFLGSSPERLWRRRGTLLRTEALAGTVASHPDDTQAARMGDWLMHDDKNQRENMLVVEDICQRLQRDGGVLDVLPPQIVRLRKVQHLRRCIWTALQQPDDEECLMRLQPTAAVAGLPRQNAWDFI
;
A
#
# COMPACT_ATOMS: atom_id res chain seq x y z
N MET A 1 -25.27 12.92 15.23
CA MET A 1 -23.89 12.43 14.96
C MET A 1 -24.01 11.06 14.32
N HIS A 2 -23.65 10.95 13.05
CA HIS A 2 -23.67 9.65 12.37
C HIS A 2 -22.38 8.92 12.74
N SER A 3 -22.49 7.84 13.49
CA SER A 3 -21.39 6.94 13.86
C SER A 3 -21.32 5.76 12.89
N ILE A 4 -20.24 4.99 12.95
CA ILE A 4 -20.12 3.72 12.21
C ILE A 4 -21.30 2.80 12.53
N SER A 5 -21.78 2.79 13.78
CA SER A 5 -22.94 1.99 14.20
C SER A 5 -24.23 2.41 13.48
N THR A 6 -24.43 3.71 13.26
CA THR A 6 -25.57 4.21 12.47
C THR A 6 -25.45 3.81 11.00
N ALA A 7 -24.24 3.83 10.44
CA ALA A 7 -24.00 3.39 9.07
C ALA A 7 -24.22 1.88 8.91
N LEU A 8 -23.80 1.07 9.86
CA LEU A 8 -24.06 -0.38 9.90
C LEU A 8 -25.57 -0.67 9.99
N ALA A 9 -26.31 0.06 10.84
CA ALA A 9 -27.78 -0.06 10.91
C ALA A 9 -28.44 0.32 9.59
N GLY A 10 -27.92 1.36 8.91
CA GLY A 10 -28.39 1.74 7.57
C GLY A 10 -28.18 0.64 6.53
N LEU A 11 -27.04 -0.04 6.52
CA LEU A 11 -26.79 -1.20 5.66
C LEU A 11 -27.72 -2.37 5.98
N CYS A 12 -27.95 -2.68 7.27
CA CYS A 12 -28.91 -3.71 7.68
C CYS A 12 -30.34 -3.41 7.18
N HIS A 13 -30.74 -2.14 7.21
CA HIS A 13 -32.04 -1.73 6.68
C HIS A 13 -32.10 -1.90 5.16
N GLN A 14 -31.06 -1.56 4.42
CA GLN A 14 -31.00 -1.75 2.97
C GLN A 14 -31.01 -3.25 2.59
N LEU A 15 -30.42 -4.13 3.41
CA LEU A 15 -30.44 -5.58 3.21
C LEU A 15 -31.85 -6.21 3.36
N ALA A 16 -32.81 -5.47 3.91
CA ALA A 16 -34.21 -5.93 3.98
C ALA A 16 -34.93 -5.86 2.62
N ALA A 17 -34.31 -5.27 1.59
CA ALA A 17 -34.84 -5.29 0.23
C ALA A 17 -34.87 -6.71 -0.36
N ASP A 18 -35.71 -6.91 -1.37
CA ASP A 18 -35.80 -8.20 -2.07
C ASP A 18 -34.65 -8.29 -3.11
N PHE A 19 -33.75 -9.25 -2.93
CA PHE A 19 -32.68 -9.55 -3.86
C PHE A 19 -33.03 -10.75 -4.74
N PRO A 20 -32.55 -10.79 -6.01
CA PRO A 20 -32.85 -11.89 -6.91
C PRO A 20 -32.22 -13.21 -6.43
N ASP A 21 -32.98 -14.29 -6.59
CA ASP A 21 -32.45 -15.65 -6.38
C ASP A 21 -31.72 -16.12 -7.63
N ALA A 22 -30.63 -15.40 -7.97
CA ALA A 22 -29.80 -15.60 -9.16
C ALA A 22 -28.37 -15.15 -8.89
N PRO A 23 -27.40 -15.63 -9.69
CA PRO A 23 -26.01 -15.14 -9.62
C PRO A 23 -25.94 -13.64 -9.88
N GLY A 24 -24.95 -12.99 -9.28
CA GLY A 24 -24.70 -11.58 -9.55
C GLY A 24 -23.79 -10.89 -8.55
N LEU A 25 -23.70 -9.59 -8.73
CA LEU A 25 -23.00 -8.66 -7.84
C LEU A 25 -23.89 -7.45 -7.58
N HIS A 26 -23.89 -6.98 -6.34
CA HIS A 26 -24.53 -5.74 -5.92
C HIS A 26 -23.73 -5.09 -4.80
N HIS A 27 -23.88 -3.78 -4.58
CA HIS A 27 -23.33 -3.14 -3.40
C HIS A 27 -24.34 -2.18 -2.77
N LEU A 28 -24.20 -1.99 -1.47
CA LEU A 28 -24.97 -1.08 -0.65
C LEU A 28 -24.01 -0.09 0.00
N ASP A 29 -24.34 1.19 -0.05
CA ASP A 29 -23.52 2.27 0.47
C ASP A 29 -24.26 3.10 1.51
N VAL A 30 -23.54 3.48 2.55
CA VAL A 30 -23.97 4.50 3.50
C VAL A 30 -22.85 5.50 3.69
N SER A 31 -23.07 6.75 3.32
CA SER A 31 -22.11 7.85 3.51
C SER A 31 -22.50 8.70 4.73
N PHE A 32 -21.49 9.13 5.46
CA PHE A 32 -21.67 9.93 6.69
C PHE A 32 -20.49 10.89 6.90
N ALA A 33 -20.75 11.98 7.62
CA ALA A 33 -19.69 12.89 8.04
C ALA A 33 -18.78 12.19 9.07
N LEU A 34 -17.49 12.38 8.93
CA LEU A 34 -16.51 11.82 9.87
C LEU A 34 -16.71 12.38 11.27
N ASN A 35 -16.53 11.49 12.24
CA ASN A 35 -16.31 11.85 13.62
C ASN A 35 -14.85 11.52 13.99
N ASP A 36 -14.11 12.46 14.53
CA ASP A 36 -12.68 12.32 14.91
C ASP A 36 -12.41 11.20 15.93
N ALA A 37 -13.46 10.67 16.55
CA ALA A 37 -13.36 9.57 17.51
C ALA A 37 -13.23 8.17 16.85
N PHE A 38 -13.48 8.01 15.55
CA PHE A 38 -13.42 6.71 14.88
C PHE A 38 -12.01 6.43 14.34
N ASP A 39 -11.38 5.37 14.83
CA ASP A 39 -10.12 4.84 14.31
C ASP A 39 -10.37 3.52 13.58
N PRO A 40 -10.20 3.47 12.23
CA PRO A 40 -10.42 2.25 11.45
C PRO A 40 -9.47 1.11 11.82
N LEU A 41 -8.27 1.38 12.30
CA LEU A 41 -7.36 0.34 12.81
C LEU A 41 -7.91 -0.31 14.09
N ALA A 42 -8.40 0.51 15.03
CA ALA A 42 -9.01 0.00 16.26
C ALA A 42 -10.28 -0.80 15.95
N TRP A 43 -11.04 -0.39 14.95
CA TRP A 43 -12.22 -1.12 14.50
C TRP A 43 -11.84 -2.46 13.86
N LEU A 44 -10.88 -2.51 12.92
CA LEU A 44 -10.38 -3.76 12.34
C LEU A 44 -9.82 -4.72 13.43
N ASN A 45 -9.11 -4.18 14.43
CA ASN A 45 -8.54 -4.99 15.50
C ASN A 45 -9.59 -5.74 16.33
N ALA A 46 -10.80 -5.23 16.42
CA ALA A 46 -11.89 -5.86 17.16
C ALA A 46 -12.57 -7.00 16.37
N GLN A 47 -12.36 -7.08 15.04
CA GLN A 47 -13.05 -8.01 14.16
C GLN A 47 -12.35 -9.36 14.09
N HIS A 48 -13.13 -10.41 13.79
CA HIS A 48 -12.67 -11.80 13.70
C HIS A 48 -12.88 -12.42 12.30
N PHE A 49 -13.42 -11.67 11.37
CA PHE A 49 -13.49 -12.06 9.95
C PHE A 49 -12.24 -11.60 9.22
N PHE A 50 -11.73 -12.43 8.34
CA PHE A 50 -10.55 -12.12 7.52
C PHE A 50 -10.88 -12.26 6.03
N PRO A 51 -10.06 -11.69 5.14
CA PRO A 51 -8.86 -10.88 5.38
C PRO A 51 -9.18 -9.50 5.96
N HIS A 52 -8.18 -8.86 6.60
CA HIS A 52 -8.18 -7.43 6.91
C HIS A 52 -7.22 -6.71 5.98
N PHE A 53 -7.61 -5.55 5.52
CA PHE A 53 -6.74 -4.63 4.80
C PHE A 53 -6.91 -3.22 5.34
N TYR A 54 -5.80 -2.52 5.52
CA TYR A 54 -5.77 -1.10 5.88
C TYR A 54 -4.79 -0.37 4.99
N TRP A 55 -5.14 0.82 4.55
CA TRP A 55 -4.27 1.70 3.81
C TRP A 55 -4.62 3.16 4.07
N GLN A 56 -3.60 4.01 4.29
CA GLN A 56 -3.75 5.45 4.45
C GLN A 56 -2.75 6.16 3.56
N GLN A 57 -3.21 7.19 2.87
CA GLN A 57 -2.38 8.04 2.03
C GLN A 57 -1.42 8.92 2.87
N ARG A 58 -0.29 9.34 2.28
CA ARG A 58 0.77 10.13 2.94
C ARG A 58 0.30 11.42 3.60
N ASN A 59 -0.68 12.12 3.01
CA ASN A 59 -1.27 13.35 3.54
C ASN A 59 -2.49 13.12 4.44
N GLY A 60 -2.90 11.85 4.59
CA GLY A 60 -4.04 11.48 5.39
C GLY A 60 -5.42 11.77 4.79
N ASP A 61 -5.53 12.27 3.55
CA ASP A 61 -6.83 12.61 2.95
C ASP A 61 -7.65 11.40 2.53
N GLU A 62 -6.98 10.32 2.14
CA GLU A 62 -7.61 9.06 1.73
C GLU A 62 -7.19 7.93 2.68
N GLU A 63 -8.17 7.13 3.10
CA GLU A 63 -7.95 6.02 4.02
C GLU A 63 -8.97 4.92 3.73
N TYR A 64 -8.54 3.67 3.81
CA TYR A 64 -9.34 2.49 3.54
C TYR A 64 -9.18 1.45 4.64
N ALA A 65 -10.27 0.84 5.05
CA ALA A 65 -10.28 -0.32 5.94
C ALA A 65 -11.25 -1.37 5.39
N ALA A 66 -10.73 -2.53 5.03
CA ALA A 66 -11.51 -3.60 4.42
C ALA A 66 -11.58 -4.83 5.33
N LEU A 67 -12.73 -5.47 5.34
CA LEU A 67 -13.03 -6.60 6.20
C LEU A 67 -13.75 -7.70 5.44
N GLY A 68 -13.18 -8.91 5.45
CA GLY A 68 -13.70 -10.06 4.73
C GLY A 68 -13.61 -9.92 3.22
N ALA A 69 -13.74 -11.01 2.50
CA ALA A 69 -13.67 -11.04 1.04
C ALA A 69 -14.93 -11.66 0.44
N THR A 70 -15.36 -11.14 -0.71
CA THR A 70 -16.39 -11.77 -1.55
C THR A 70 -15.76 -12.50 -2.73
N GLN A 71 -14.61 -12.03 -3.21
CA GLN A 71 -13.82 -12.63 -4.28
C GLN A 71 -12.33 -12.47 -4.01
N HIS A 72 -11.52 -13.45 -4.42
CA HIS A 72 -10.06 -13.41 -4.39
C HIS A 72 -9.49 -13.44 -5.80
N PHE A 73 -8.36 -12.75 -5.99
CA PHE A 73 -7.68 -12.68 -7.27
C PHE A 73 -6.17 -12.86 -7.07
N SER A 74 -5.55 -13.65 -7.96
CA SER A 74 -4.10 -13.88 -7.96
C SER A 74 -3.31 -12.83 -8.76
N SER A 75 -3.99 -11.94 -9.51
CA SER A 75 -3.36 -10.90 -10.32
C SER A 75 -4.27 -9.70 -10.52
N LEU A 76 -3.68 -8.56 -10.90
CA LEU A 76 -4.44 -7.36 -11.29
C LEU A 76 -5.29 -7.60 -12.53
N SER A 77 -4.81 -8.42 -13.48
CA SER A 77 -5.56 -8.79 -14.69
C SER A 77 -6.83 -9.57 -14.36
N ALA A 78 -6.73 -10.54 -13.44
CA ALA A 78 -7.89 -11.31 -12.98
C ALA A 78 -8.93 -10.41 -12.30
N ALA A 79 -8.48 -9.49 -11.43
CA ALA A 79 -9.35 -8.52 -10.78
C ALA A 79 -10.02 -7.58 -11.79
N ARG A 80 -9.25 -7.05 -12.75
CA ARG A 80 -9.76 -6.19 -13.81
C ARG A 80 -10.81 -6.91 -14.68
N HIS A 81 -10.52 -8.14 -15.11
CA HIS A 81 -11.45 -8.94 -15.91
C HIS A 81 -12.78 -9.14 -15.18
N PHE A 82 -12.71 -9.46 -13.89
CA PHE A 82 -13.90 -9.60 -13.07
C PHE A 82 -14.71 -8.29 -13.00
N LEU A 83 -14.06 -7.15 -12.70
CA LEU A 83 -14.73 -5.85 -12.60
C LEU A 83 -15.32 -5.38 -13.93
N GLN A 84 -14.71 -5.73 -15.06
CA GLN A 84 -15.24 -5.43 -16.41
C GLN A 84 -16.59 -6.12 -16.69
N GLY A 85 -16.88 -7.23 -16.02
CA GLY A 85 -18.20 -7.87 -16.06
C GLY A 85 -19.32 -7.08 -15.36
N TYR A 86 -18.96 -6.03 -14.59
CA TYR A 86 -19.89 -5.23 -13.80
C TYR A 86 -19.69 -3.73 -13.99
N PRO A 87 -19.77 -3.21 -15.23
CA PRO A 87 -19.49 -1.81 -15.57
C PRO A 87 -20.45 -0.81 -14.90
N GLN A 88 -21.61 -1.28 -14.42
CA GLN A 88 -22.58 -0.49 -13.67
C GLN A 88 -22.10 -0.12 -12.25
N PHE A 89 -21.02 -0.74 -11.76
CA PHE A 89 -20.42 -0.49 -10.45
C PHE A 89 -18.98 -0.01 -10.55
N PRO A 90 -18.71 1.18 -11.12
CA PRO A 90 -17.36 1.67 -11.41
C PRO A 90 -16.54 1.99 -10.15
N ASP A 91 -17.21 2.12 -9.00
CA ASP A 91 -16.60 2.50 -7.72
C ASP A 91 -16.15 1.31 -6.86
N LEU A 92 -16.32 0.08 -7.34
CA LEU A 92 -15.81 -1.09 -6.65
C LEU A 92 -14.29 -1.00 -6.49
N ARG A 93 -13.79 -1.47 -5.35
CA ARG A 93 -12.36 -1.46 -5.01
C ARG A 93 -11.90 -2.87 -4.71
N VAL A 94 -10.88 -3.31 -5.42
CA VAL A 94 -10.09 -4.49 -5.08
C VAL A 94 -8.86 -3.98 -4.32
N VAL A 95 -8.54 -4.64 -3.22
CA VAL A 95 -7.40 -4.31 -2.35
C VAL A 95 -6.52 -5.54 -2.16
N GLY A 96 -5.27 -5.34 -1.74
CA GLY A 96 -4.36 -6.45 -1.47
C GLY A 96 -2.89 -6.07 -1.64
N ILE A 97 -2.06 -7.07 -1.82
CA ILE A 97 -0.61 -6.96 -1.98
C ILE A 97 -0.13 -7.72 -3.21
N ASN A 98 1.00 -7.29 -3.78
CA ASN A 98 1.73 -8.03 -4.79
C ASN A 98 3.08 -8.50 -4.24
N ALA A 99 3.55 -9.65 -4.70
CA ALA A 99 4.91 -10.11 -4.42
C ALA A 99 5.94 -9.15 -5.05
N PHE A 100 7.20 -9.25 -4.63
CA PHE A 100 8.30 -8.47 -5.25
C PHE A 100 8.42 -8.78 -6.75
N ALA A 101 8.31 -10.05 -7.15
CA ALA A 101 8.05 -10.44 -8.53
C ALA A 101 6.58 -10.13 -8.87
N PRO A 102 6.30 -9.24 -9.86
CA PRO A 102 4.96 -8.66 -10.05
C PRO A 102 3.90 -9.61 -10.61
N VAL A 103 4.23 -10.88 -10.84
CA VAL A 103 3.35 -11.87 -11.47
C VAL A 103 2.33 -12.51 -10.52
N GLN A 104 2.50 -12.33 -9.21
CA GLN A 104 1.63 -12.91 -8.20
C GLN A 104 1.14 -11.85 -7.21
N GLY A 105 -0.15 -11.87 -6.93
CA GLY A 105 -0.79 -11.03 -5.94
C GLY A 105 -1.70 -11.82 -5.01
N ASP A 106 -1.98 -11.25 -3.87
CA ASP A 106 -3.05 -11.67 -2.97
C ASP A 106 -4.02 -10.49 -2.87
N LEU A 107 -5.02 -10.49 -3.75
CA LEU A 107 -5.96 -9.40 -3.94
C LEU A 107 -7.38 -9.90 -3.63
N PHE A 108 -8.22 -9.02 -3.13
CA PHE A 108 -9.61 -9.38 -2.87
C PHE A 108 -10.58 -8.21 -3.05
N LEU A 109 -11.82 -8.54 -3.39
CA LEU A 109 -12.97 -7.64 -3.34
C LEU A 109 -13.54 -7.71 -1.92
N PRO A 110 -13.49 -6.62 -1.13
CA PRO A 110 -13.95 -6.66 0.25
C PRO A 110 -15.45 -6.98 0.39
N ARG A 111 -15.82 -7.73 1.45
CA ARG A 111 -17.21 -7.85 1.88
C ARG A 111 -17.71 -6.51 2.43
N LEU A 112 -16.89 -5.87 3.28
CA LEU A 112 -17.19 -4.56 3.86
C LEU A 112 -15.97 -3.65 3.72
N LEU A 113 -16.19 -2.48 3.14
CA LEU A 113 -15.15 -1.47 2.93
C LEU A 113 -15.59 -0.16 3.59
N TRP A 114 -14.86 0.27 4.60
CA TRP A 114 -14.87 1.64 5.05
C TRP A 114 -13.85 2.45 4.26
N GLN A 115 -14.28 3.56 3.71
CA GLN A 115 -13.40 4.47 2.97
C GLN A 115 -13.63 5.90 3.39
N ARG A 116 -12.54 6.65 3.55
CA ARG A 116 -12.54 8.08 3.80
C ARG A 116 -11.96 8.84 2.62
N ASN A 117 -12.60 9.96 2.27
CA ASN A 117 -12.08 10.93 1.32
C ASN A 117 -12.36 12.32 1.89
N GLY A 118 -11.33 12.99 2.37
CA GLY A 118 -11.46 14.25 3.10
C GLY A 118 -12.32 14.10 4.37
N GLY A 119 -13.36 14.91 4.50
CA GLY A 119 -14.27 14.94 5.66
C GLY A 119 -15.44 13.95 5.61
N THR A 120 -15.54 13.13 4.56
CA THR A 120 -16.65 12.19 4.38
C THR A 120 -16.15 10.74 4.42
N ALA A 121 -16.86 9.89 5.13
CA ALA A 121 -16.68 8.44 5.09
C ALA A 121 -17.85 7.75 4.39
N THR A 122 -17.56 6.65 3.73
CA THR A 122 -18.55 5.75 3.13
C THR A 122 -18.28 4.34 3.61
N LEU A 123 -19.33 3.67 4.06
CA LEU A 123 -19.30 2.24 4.37
C LEU A 123 -20.01 1.50 3.23
N ARG A 124 -19.28 0.65 2.53
CA ARG A 124 -19.76 -0.14 1.38
C ARG A 124 -19.82 -1.61 1.73
N LEU A 125 -20.99 -2.22 1.58
CA LEU A 125 -21.19 -3.65 1.67
C LEU A 125 -21.34 -4.21 0.26
N VAL A 126 -20.56 -5.24 -0.08
CA VAL A 126 -20.64 -5.92 -1.38
C VAL A 126 -21.32 -7.26 -1.22
N LEU A 127 -22.33 -7.52 -2.04
CA LEU A 127 -22.95 -8.82 -2.26
C LEU A 127 -22.39 -9.40 -3.56
N CYS A 128 -21.94 -10.64 -3.53
CA CYS A 128 -21.43 -11.31 -4.73
C CYS A 128 -21.64 -12.81 -4.59
N SER A 129 -22.40 -13.40 -5.51
CA SER A 129 -22.70 -14.82 -5.48
C SER A 129 -22.68 -15.42 -6.87
N ALA A 130 -22.13 -16.63 -7.00
CA ALA A 130 -22.22 -17.42 -8.21
C ALA A 130 -23.55 -18.16 -8.36
N THR A 131 -24.42 -18.10 -7.33
CA THR A 131 -25.70 -18.85 -7.32
C THR A 131 -26.88 -17.96 -6.98
N SER A 132 -26.88 -17.25 -5.85
CA SER A 132 -28.03 -16.51 -5.33
C SER A 132 -27.61 -15.26 -4.56
N LEU A 133 -27.93 -14.07 -5.06
CA LEU A 133 -27.76 -12.83 -4.32
C LEU A 133 -28.65 -12.74 -3.09
N LYS A 134 -29.85 -13.35 -3.14
CA LYS A 134 -30.75 -13.42 -1.99
C LYS A 134 -30.12 -14.15 -0.80
N ASN A 135 -29.51 -15.29 -1.05
CA ASN A 135 -28.82 -16.04 0.01
C ASN A 135 -27.59 -15.28 0.52
N ASP A 136 -26.85 -14.63 -0.38
CA ASP A 136 -25.69 -13.84 0.01
C ASP A 136 -26.07 -12.61 0.84
N ALA A 137 -27.23 -11.99 0.58
CA ALA A 137 -27.79 -10.90 1.39
C ALA A 137 -28.11 -11.37 2.82
N GLN A 138 -28.62 -12.60 2.99
CA GLN A 138 -28.84 -13.18 4.32
C GLN A 138 -27.51 -13.38 5.06
N HIS A 139 -26.50 -13.98 4.42
CA HIS A 139 -25.18 -14.13 5.00
C HIS A 139 -24.52 -12.78 5.34
N ALA A 140 -24.71 -11.78 4.47
CA ALA A 140 -24.21 -10.43 4.73
C ALA A 140 -24.91 -9.77 5.92
N HIS A 141 -26.18 -10.02 6.12
CA HIS A 141 -26.91 -9.54 7.29
C HIS A 141 -26.39 -10.18 8.60
N GLU A 142 -26.16 -11.50 8.61
CA GLU A 142 -25.57 -12.20 9.74
C GLU A 142 -24.15 -11.69 10.02
N PHE A 143 -23.36 -11.50 8.97
CA PHE A 143 -22.02 -10.91 9.06
C PHE A 143 -22.05 -9.53 9.74
N LEU A 144 -22.91 -8.60 9.29
CA LEU A 144 -23.03 -7.27 9.89
C LEU A 144 -23.43 -7.32 11.37
N ARG A 145 -24.35 -8.22 11.74
CA ARG A 145 -24.81 -8.38 13.14
C ARG A 145 -23.76 -8.97 14.06
N SER A 146 -22.78 -9.68 13.55
CA SER A 146 -21.70 -10.29 14.31
C SER A 146 -20.47 -9.38 14.48
N LEU A 147 -20.46 -8.20 13.85
CA LEU A 147 -19.39 -7.23 14.00
C LEU A 147 -19.33 -6.68 15.42
N ARG A 148 -18.12 -6.43 15.87
CA ARG A 148 -17.83 -5.93 17.22
C ARG A 148 -17.55 -4.43 17.20
N ASP A 149 -17.88 -3.79 18.30
CA ASP A 149 -17.53 -2.39 18.52
C ASP A 149 -16.01 -2.22 18.58
N SER A 150 -15.56 -1.06 18.13
CA SER A 150 -14.16 -0.69 18.18
C SER A 150 -13.65 -0.65 19.62
N GLN A 151 -12.47 -1.20 19.83
CA GLN A 151 -11.78 -1.18 21.11
C GLN A 151 -10.43 -0.47 20.97
N PRO A 152 -10.00 0.33 21.96
CA PRO A 152 -8.69 0.95 21.91
C PRO A 152 -7.57 -0.07 21.71
N VAL A 153 -6.67 0.22 20.78
CA VAL A 153 -5.51 -0.64 20.51
C VAL A 153 -4.51 -0.47 21.65
N LYS A 154 -4.26 -1.56 22.38
CA LYS A 154 -3.26 -1.56 23.45
C LYS A 154 -1.85 -1.46 22.87
N ALA A 155 -1.00 -0.66 23.51
CA ALA A 155 0.40 -0.54 23.13
C ALA A 155 1.11 -1.90 23.29
N LEU A 156 2.09 -2.14 22.42
CA LEU A 156 2.95 -3.32 22.51
C LEU A 156 3.98 -3.09 23.62
N ASN A 157 3.92 -3.91 24.68
CA ASN A 157 4.78 -3.79 25.87
C ASN A 157 5.63 -5.06 26.10
N GLN A 158 5.77 -5.93 25.10
CA GLN A 158 6.58 -7.14 25.23
C GLN A 158 8.02 -6.85 24.81
N PRO A 159 9.01 -7.38 25.56
CA PRO A 159 10.40 -7.30 25.16
C PRO A 159 10.70 -8.25 24.00
N VAL A 160 11.66 -7.86 23.17
CA VAL A 160 12.28 -8.76 22.20
C VAL A 160 13.12 -9.78 22.98
N VAL A 161 12.90 -11.06 22.74
CA VAL A 161 13.62 -12.17 23.40
C VAL A 161 14.94 -12.46 22.70
N SER A 162 14.91 -12.47 21.38
CA SER A 162 16.09 -12.65 20.54
C SER A 162 15.90 -12.00 19.18
N GLU A 163 17.04 -11.70 18.53
CA GLU A 163 17.06 -11.21 17.16
C GLU A 163 18.06 -12.02 16.33
N THR A 164 17.73 -12.21 15.04
CA THR A 164 18.59 -12.88 14.08
C THR A 164 18.65 -12.07 12.79
N HIS A 165 19.84 -11.89 12.24
CA HIS A 165 20.06 -11.12 11.02
C HIS A 165 20.36 -12.04 9.84
N ARG A 166 19.75 -11.74 8.68
CA ARG A 166 20.00 -12.46 7.42
C ARG A 166 20.28 -11.49 6.27
N PRO A 167 21.51 -11.44 5.74
CA PRO A 167 22.72 -12.07 6.27
C PRO A 167 23.17 -11.42 7.59
N GLU A 168 24.03 -12.12 8.33
CA GLU A 168 24.75 -11.57 9.47
C GLU A 168 25.78 -10.51 9.02
N LYS A 169 26.41 -9.80 9.97
CA LYS A 169 27.31 -8.68 9.68
C LYS A 169 28.43 -9.05 8.71
N SER A 170 29.09 -10.19 8.89
CA SER A 170 30.16 -10.65 8.00
C SER A 170 29.65 -10.93 6.58
N GLY A 171 28.53 -11.62 6.46
CA GLY A 171 27.87 -11.88 5.18
C GLY A 171 27.39 -10.61 4.48
N TRP A 172 26.89 -9.63 5.25
CA TRP A 172 26.51 -8.32 4.72
C TRP A 172 27.73 -7.57 4.14
N LEU A 173 28.85 -7.53 4.85
CA LEU A 173 30.08 -6.89 4.35
C LEU A 173 30.59 -7.57 3.09
N THR A 174 30.57 -8.90 3.04
CA THR A 174 30.95 -9.66 1.83
C THR A 174 30.03 -9.32 0.66
N LEU A 175 28.73 -9.19 0.89
CA LEU A 175 27.75 -8.86 -0.15
C LEU A 175 28.00 -7.43 -0.69
N ILE A 176 28.28 -6.46 0.17
CA ILE A 176 28.65 -5.09 -0.23
C ILE A 176 29.91 -5.12 -1.11
N THR A 177 30.98 -5.82 -0.70
CA THR A 177 32.22 -5.94 -1.49
C THR A 177 31.93 -6.54 -2.86
N ARG A 178 31.20 -7.63 -2.93
CA ARG A 178 30.81 -8.25 -4.21
C ARG A 178 30.03 -7.29 -5.11
N ALA A 179 29.11 -6.51 -4.55
CA ALA A 179 28.32 -5.54 -5.30
C ALA A 179 29.20 -4.41 -5.86
N THR A 180 30.10 -3.84 -5.03
CA THR A 180 31.01 -2.77 -5.48
C THR A 180 32.02 -3.26 -6.52
N ASP A 181 32.51 -4.49 -6.40
CA ASP A 181 33.39 -5.10 -7.39
C ASP A 181 32.67 -5.35 -8.71
N ALA A 182 31.42 -5.80 -8.68
CA ALA A 182 30.60 -6.00 -9.87
C ALA A 182 30.30 -4.67 -10.59
N ILE A 183 30.02 -3.60 -9.84
CA ILE A 183 29.89 -2.24 -10.39
C ILE A 183 31.20 -1.79 -11.05
N ALA A 184 32.34 -2.01 -10.38
CA ALA A 184 33.65 -1.65 -10.92
C ALA A 184 33.99 -2.40 -12.23
N ARG A 185 33.49 -3.64 -12.39
CA ARG A 185 33.62 -4.41 -13.64
C ARG A 185 32.57 -4.05 -14.71
N GLY A 186 31.61 -3.15 -14.40
CA GLY A 186 30.57 -2.74 -15.34
C GLY A 186 29.46 -3.78 -15.55
N GLU A 187 29.25 -4.70 -14.59
CA GLU A 187 28.17 -5.68 -14.67
C GLU A 187 26.81 -5.04 -14.49
N PHE A 188 26.73 -3.99 -13.66
CA PHE A 188 25.58 -3.09 -13.47
C PHE A 188 26.04 -1.74 -12.89
N ASP A 189 25.19 -0.71 -13.04
CA ASP A 189 25.48 0.66 -12.58
C ASP A 189 25.04 0.90 -11.13
N LYS A 190 24.01 0.20 -10.72
CA LYS A 190 23.37 0.35 -9.40
C LYS A 190 22.74 -0.97 -8.96
N VAL A 191 22.88 -1.28 -7.67
CA VAL A 191 22.11 -2.35 -7.02
C VAL A 191 21.66 -1.89 -5.62
N VAL A 192 20.49 -2.33 -5.21
CA VAL A 192 19.95 -2.08 -3.86
C VAL A 192 19.89 -3.40 -3.10
N LEU A 193 20.69 -3.49 -2.06
CA LEU A 193 20.78 -4.66 -1.20
C LEU A 193 19.85 -4.53 -0.01
N ALA A 194 19.27 -5.64 0.43
CA ALA A 194 18.41 -5.71 1.60
C ALA A 194 18.92 -6.73 2.63
N ARG A 195 18.58 -6.49 3.89
CA ARG A 195 18.85 -7.39 5.00
C ARG A 195 17.57 -7.60 5.81
N ALA A 196 17.29 -8.83 6.19
CA ALA A 196 16.21 -9.16 7.12
C ALA A 196 16.71 -9.23 8.57
N THR A 197 15.85 -8.82 9.51
CA THR A 197 16.05 -9.04 10.93
C THR A 197 14.80 -9.69 11.49
N ASP A 198 14.93 -10.90 12.04
CA ASP A 198 13.84 -11.62 12.70
C ASP A 198 13.87 -11.28 14.20
N LEU A 199 12.76 -10.77 14.70
CA LEU A 199 12.57 -10.46 16.13
C LEU A 199 11.64 -11.49 16.73
N HIS A 200 12.07 -12.14 17.81
CA HIS A 200 11.29 -13.16 18.51
C HIS A 200 10.72 -12.60 19.81
N PHE A 201 9.47 -12.95 20.07
CA PHE A 201 8.71 -12.54 21.25
C PHE A 201 8.11 -13.78 21.93
N ASN A 202 7.90 -13.72 23.25
CA ASN A 202 7.29 -14.82 24.00
C ASN A 202 5.79 -15.01 23.74
N LEU A 203 5.11 -13.95 23.32
CA LEU A 203 3.67 -13.95 23.03
C LEU A 203 3.42 -13.42 21.62
N PRO A 204 2.30 -13.78 20.98
CA PRO A 204 1.93 -13.23 19.68
C PRO A 204 1.93 -11.70 19.68
N VAL A 205 2.52 -11.12 18.66
CA VAL A 205 2.57 -9.67 18.46
C VAL A 205 1.28 -9.21 17.79
N ASN A 206 0.64 -8.17 18.34
CA ASN A 206 -0.51 -7.55 17.67
C ASN A 206 -0.03 -6.64 16.51
N PRO A 207 -0.27 -7.02 15.24
CA PRO A 207 0.19 -6.24 14.09
C PRO A 207 -0.51 -4.87 14.00
N VAL A 208 -1.74 -4.75 14.50
CA VAL A 208 -2.45 -3.47 14.52
C VAL A 208 -1.79 -2.49 15.50
N ALA A 209 -1.28 -2.98 16.64
CA ALA A 209 -0.53 -2.13 17.57
C ALA A 209 0.77 -1.60 16.94
N LEU A 210 1.46 -2.43 16.13
CA LEU A 210 2.66 -2.02 15.41
C LEU A 210 2.36 -0.92 14.39
N ILE A 211 1.38 -1.11 13.51
CA ILE A 211 1.07 -0.10 12.50
C ILE A 211 0.46 1.17 13.09
N ALA A 212 -0.33 1.07 14.15
CA ALA A 212 -0.85 2.23 14.87
C ALA A 212 0.28 3.06 15.52
N ALA A 213 1.28 2.38 16.10
CA ALA A 213 2.47 3.06 16.62
C ALA A 213 3.31 3.70 15.53
N SER A 214 3.52 3.00 14.40
CA SER A 214 4.26 3.50 13.24
C SER A 214 3.57 4.72 12.62
N ARG A 215 2.25 4.70 12.45
CA ARG A 215 1.45 5.80 11.91
C ARG A 215 1.61 7.09 12.72
N ARG A 216 1.70 6.98 14.05
CA ARG A 216 1.85 8.15 14.93
C ARG A 216 3.17 8.89 14.79
N VAL A 217 4.23 8.22 14.32
CA VAL A 217 5.59 8.78 14.32
C VAL A 217 6.21 8.93 12.94
N ASN A 218 5.64 8.32 11.92
CA ASN A 218 6.17 8.36 10.55
C ASN A 218 5.26 9.23 9.67
N PHE A 219 5.56 10.52 9.62
CA PHE A 219 4.84 11.47 8.76
C PHE A 219 5.24 11.31 7.30
N GLN A 220 4.38 11.76 6.38
CA GLN A 220 4.57 11.71 4.94
C GLN A 220 4.82 10.29 4.39
N CYS A 221 4.29 9.28 5.09
CA CYS A 221 4.31 7.88 4.66
C CYS A 221 2.90 7.39 4.34
N TYR A 222 2.82 6.46 3.40
CA TYR A 222 1.71 5.54 3.30
C TYR A 222 1.79 4.56 4.46
N HIS A 223 0.68 4.26 5.09
CA HIS A 223 0.58 3.25 6.14
C HIS A 223 -0.31 2.13 5.64
N PHE A 224 0.12 0.90 5.75
CA PHE A 224 -0.62 -0.24 5.24
C PHE A 224 -0.50 -1.46 6.15
N LEU A 225 -1.56 -2.28 6.12
CA LEU A 225 -1.64 -3.55 6.81
C LEU A 225 -2.47 -4.51 5.95
N MET A 226 -1.98 -5.71 5.73
CA MET A 226 -2.70 -6.86 5.20
C MET A 226 -2.63 -8.01 6.19
N ARG A 227 -3.77 -8.54 6.60
CA ARG A 227 -3.88 -9.74 7.43
C ARG A 227 -4.73 -10.76 6.69
N PRO A 228 -4.16 -11.76 6.08
CA PRO A 228 -4.93 -12.81 5.42
C PRO A 228 -5.71 -13.65 6.43
N ASP A 229 -5.18 -13.81 7.65
CA ASP A 229 -5.78 -14.57 8.74
C ASP A 229 -5.39 -14.00 10.12
N ALA A 230 -5.73 -14.72 11.18
CA ALA A 230 -5.47 -14.32 12.57
C ALA A 230 -3.99 -14.37 12.95
N THR A 231 -3.15 -15.11 12.22
CA THR A 231 -1.77 -15.46 12.61
C THR A 231 -0.71 -14.74 11.78
N GLN A 232 -1.07 -14.20 10.63
CA GLN A 232 -0.16 -13.58 9.68
C GLN A 232 -0.54 -12.13 9.42
N ALA A 233 0.48 -11.29 9.23
CA ALA A 233 0.31 -9.91 8.79
C ALA A 233 1.52 -9.42 8.00
N PHE A 234 1.26 -8.58 7.00
CA PHE A 234 2.24 -7.76 6.32
C PHE A 234 1.87 -6.29 6.54
N LEU A 235 2.79 -5.49 7.03
CA LEU A 235 2.53 -4.09 7.35
C LEU A 235 3.75 -3.21 7.13
N GLY A 236 3.53 -1.92 6.97
CA GLY A 236 4.61 -0.97 6.80
C GLY A 236 4.17 0.48 6.75
N SER A 237 5.19 1.34 6.78
CA SER A 237 5.09 2.76 6.53
C SER A 237 6.14 3.14 5.48
N SER A 238 5.72 3.63 4.32
CA SER A 238 6.60 3.92 3.20
C SER A 238 6.33 5.31 2.63
N PRO A 239 7.36 6.13 2.36
CA PRO A 239 7.20 7.41 1.70
C PRO A 239 6.99 7.26 0.18
N GLU A 240 7.32 6.11 -0.39
CA GLU A 240 7.41 5.89 -1.83
C GLU A 240 6.09 5.40 -2.43
N ARG A 241 5.78 5.90 -3.61
CA ARG A 241 4.64 5.48 -4.42
C ARG A 241 5.14 4.90 -5.72
N LEU A 242 4.70 3.67 -6.04
CA LEU A 242 5.03 3.05 -7.32
C LEU A 242 4.30 3.76 -8.46
N TRP A 243 2.98 3.87 -8.41
CA TRP A 243 2.18 4.78 -9.25
C TRP A 243 0.80 5.07 -8.63
N ARG A 244 0.15 6.08 -9.18
CA ARG A 244 -1.27 6.35 -9.01
C ARG A 244 -1.85 6.67 -10.38
N ARG A 245 -2.94 6.03 -10.75
CA ARG A 245 -3.64 6.27 -12.00
C ARG A 245 -5.09 6.69 -11.75
N ARG A 246 -5.56 7.66 -12.51
CA ARG A 246 -6.98 8.01 -12.63
C ARG A 246 -7.32 8.17 -14.10
N GLY A 247 -8.18 7.29 -14.64
CA GLY A 247 -8.39 7.21 -16.07
C GLY A 247 -7.09 6.94 -16.80
N THR A 248 -6.71 7.78 -17.73
CA THR A 248 -5.42 7.70 -18.47
C THR A 248 -4.25 8.36 -17.73
N LEU A 249 -4.51 9.26 -16.76
CA LEU A 249 -3.46 9.99 -16.07
C LEU A 249 -2.73 9.13 -15.06
N LEU A 250 -1.43 8.91 -15.28
CA LEU A 250 -0.53 8.20 -14.40
C LEU A 250 0.43 9.19 -13.71
N ARG A 251 0.63 9.01 -12.43
CA ARG A 251 1.62 9.72 -11.61
C ARG A 251 2.49 8.70 -10.90
N THR A 252 3.78 8.81 -11.11
CA THR A 252 4.80 8.05 -10.38
C THR A 252 5.86 9.01 -9.83
N GLU A 253 6.88 8.50 -9.18
CA GLU A 253 7.94 9.32 -8.59
C GLU A 253 9.25 8.56 -8.50
N ALA A 254 10.35 9.28 -8.67
CA ALA A 254 11.70 8.83 -8.37
C ALA A 254 12.07 9.34 -6.97
N LEU A 255 12.16 8.43 -6.00
CA LEU A 255 12.56 8.70 -4.62
C LEU A 255 13.90 8.02 -4.37
N ALA A 256 14.99 8.76 -4.49
CA ALA A 256 16.36 8.27 -4.31
C ALA A 256 17.29 9.44 -3.99
N GLY A 257 18.43 9.14 -3.38
CA GLY A 257 19.28 10.15 -2.75
C GLY A 257 18.79 10.43 -1.32
N THR A 258 19.69 10.26 -0.34
CA THR A 258 19.32 10.26 1.08
C THR A 258 20.35 10.95 1.95
N VAL A 259 19.85 11.75 2.89
CA VAL A 259 20.64 12.30 4.00
C VAL A 259 19.90 12.07 5.31
N ALA A 260 20.62 12.09 6.42
CA ALA A 260 19.97 12.05 7.74
C ALA A 260 19.03 13.25 7.92
N SER A 261 18.01 13.11 8.76
CA SER A 261 17.17 14.21 9.23
C SER A 261 17.54 14.55 10.68
N HIS A 262 17.20 15.76 11.11
CA HIS A 262 17.42 16.21 12.48
C HIS A 262 16.10 16.64 13.11
N PRO A 263 15.89 16.45 14.44
CA PRO A 263 14.70 16.95 15.13
C PRO A 263 14.56 18.49 15.06
N ASP A 264 15.67 19.22 15.10
CA ASP A 264 15.69 20.65 14.92
C ASP A 264 15.48 21.03 13.45
N ASP A 265 14.50 21.91 13.20
CA ASP A 265 14.09 22.27 11.84
C ASP A 265 15.16 23.01 11.04
N THR A 266 15.98 23.85 11.72
CA THR A 266 17.05 24.59 11.04
C THR A 266 18.16 23.66 10.59
N GLN A 267 18.53 22.69 11.41
CA GLN A 267 19.53 21.69 11.05
C GLN A 267 19.00 20.77 9.94
N ALA A 268 17.73 20.33 10.06
CA ALA A 268 17.12 19.54 9.00
C ALA A 268 17.07 20.29 7.67
N ALA A 269 16.73 21.58 7.67
CA ALA A 269 16.73 22.40 6.45
C ALA A 269 18.12 22.49 5.80
N ARG A 270 19.17 22.71 6.59
CA ARG A 270 20.57 22.73 6.09
C ARG A 270 20.98 21.40 5.46
N MET A 271 20.59 20.28 6.08
CA MET A 271 20.83 18.94 5.53
C MET A 271 20.08 18.73 4.22
N GLY A 272 18.82 19.20 4.15
CA GLY A 272 18.02 19.17 2.92
C GLY A 272 18.64 20.02 1.80
N ASP A 273 19.08 21.23 2.12
CA ASP A 273 19.78 22.10 1.17
C ASP A 273 21.08 21.46 0.66
N TRP A 274 21.86 20.84 1.54
CA TRP A 274 23.03 20.07 1.12
C TRP A 274 22.63 18.95 0.15
N LEU A 275 21.61 18.16 0.48
CA LEU A 275 21.14 17.05 -0.36
C LEU A 275 20.67 17.54 -1.75
N MET A 276 20.08 18.74 -1.83
CA MET A 276 19.66 19.34 -3.10
C MET A 276 20.80 19.68 -4.03
N HIS A 277 22.02 19.89 -3.50
CA HIS A 277 23.21 20.31 -4.26
C HIS A 277 24.30 19.25 -4.32
N ASP A 278 24.09 18.07 -3.70
CA ASP A 278 25.06 16.99 -3.73
C ASP A 278 25.01 16.20 -5.03
N ASP A 279 26.06 16.29 -5.83
CA ASP A 279 26.15 15.70 -7.18
C ASP A 279 25.91 14.18 -7.18
N LYS A 280 26.42 13.46 -6.16
CA LYS A 280 26.21 12.01 -6.06
C LYS A 280 24.72 11.66 -5.90
N ASN A 281 24.05 12.32 -4.96
CA ASN A 281 22.64 12.06 -4.69
C ASN A 281 21.71 12.52 -5.83
N GLN A 282 22.05 13.65 -6.48
CA GLN A 282 21.36 14.10 -7.70
C GLN A 282 21.50 13.08 -8.83
N ARG A 283 22.71 12.54 -9.03
CA ARG A 283 22.98 11.50 -10.05
C ARG A 283 22.22 10.21 -9.74
N GLU A 284 22.24 9.76 -8.49
CA GLU A 284 21.48 8.59 -8.05
C GLU A 284 19.99 8.75 -8.33
N ASN A 285 19.41 9.92 -8.02
CA ASN A 285 18.01 10.21 -8.29
C ASN A 285 17.71 10.24 -9.79
N MET A 286 18.59 10.85 -10.62
CA MET A 286 18.40 10.90 -12.08
C MET A 286 18.45 9.52 -12.73
N LEU A 287 19.27 8.59 -12.25
CA LEU A 287 19.26 7.19 -12.74
C LEU A 287 17.88 6.55 -12.57
N VAL A 288 17.21 6.83 -11.46
CA VAL A 288 15.84 6.32 -11.21
C VAL A 288 14.83 7.01 -12.13
N VAL A 289 14.95 8.33 -12.33
CA VAL A 289 14.09 9.10 -13.28
C VAL A 289 14.22 8.52 -14.69
N GLU A 290 15.44 8.33 -15.17
CA GLU A 290 15.71 7.81 -16.51
C GLU A 290 15.13 6.41 -16.70
N ASP A 291 15.31 5.52 -15.74
CA ASP A 291 14.73 4.18 -15.74
C ASP A 291 13.21 4.21 -15.86
N ILE A 292 12.54 4.99 -15.01
CA ILE A 292 11.08 5.13 -15.04
C ILE A 292 10.62 5.72 -16.38
N CYS A 293 11.27 6.79 -16.85
CA CYS A 293 10.91 7.45 -18.10
C CYS A 293 11.08 6.51 -19.31
N GLN A 294 12.19 5.77 -19.41
CA GLN A 294 12.41 4.81 -20.49
C GLN A 294 11.35 3.72 -20.54
N ARG A 295 10.90 3.24 -19.38
CA ARG A 295 9.85 2.20 -19.28
C ARG A 295 8.48 2.72 -19.67
N LEU A 296 8.17 3.99 -19.37
CA LEU A 296 6.89 4.62 -19.69
C LEU A 296 6.82 5.20 -21.11
N GLN A 297 7.96 5.59 -21.72
CA GLN A 297 8.03 6.17 -23.09
C GLN A 297 7.60 5.21 -24.20
N ARG A 298 7.51 3.91 -23.94
CA ARG A 298 7.11 2.90 -24.95
C ARG A 298 5.74 3.19 -25.58
N ASP A 299 4.90 4.00 -24.92
CA ASP A 299 3.57 4.38 -25.41
C ASP A 299 3.56 5.72 -26.16
N GLY A 300 4.73 6.34 -26.38
CA GLY A 300 4.83 7.60 -27.13
C GLY A 300 4.19 8.82 -26.46
N GLY A 301 3.84 8.71 -25.17
CA GLY A 301 3.27 9.80 -24.38
C GLY A 301 4.31 10.83 -23.97
N VAL A 302 3.86 12.07 -23.75
CA VAL A 302 4.67 13.12 -23.14
C VAL A 302 4.86 12.79 -21.66
N LEU A 303 6.11 12.86 -21.19
CA LEU A 303 6.49 12.67 -19.81
C LEU A 303 6.89 14.02 -19.21
N ASP A 304 6.20 14.44 -18.17
CA ASP A 304 6.54 15.62 -17.39
C ASP A 304 7.30 15.20 -16.14
N VAL A 305 8.57 15.60 -16.05
CA VAL A 305 9.41 15.39 -14.87
C VAL A 305 9.50 16.70 -14.11
N LEU A 306 8.94 16.72 -12.91
CA LEU A 306 8.93 17.93 -12.07
C LEU A 306 10.30 18.15 -11.39
N PRO A 307 10.62 19.42 -11.02
CA PRO A 307 11.82 19.74 -10.26
C PRO A 307 11.97 18.90 -8.99
N PRO A 308 13.20 18.65 -8.51
CA PRO A 308 13.44 17.91 -7.28
C PRO A 308 12.87 18.63 -6.07
N GLN A 309 12.38 17.86 -5.14
CA GLN A 309 11.86 18.32 -3.85
C GLN A 309 12.46 17.46 -2.72
N ILE A 310 12.64 18.08 -1.55
CA ILE A 310 13.01 17.34 -0.33
C ILE A 310 11.75 16.74 0.29
N VAL A 311 11.81 15.44 0.55
CA VAL A 311 10.83 14.74 1.40
C VAL A 311 11.50 14.47 2.74
N ARG A 312 11.11 15.24 3.75
CA ARG A 312 11.60 15.07 5.11
C ARG A 312 10.77 14.02 5.84
N LEU A 313 11.43 12.98 6.30
CA LEU A 313 10.88 11.94 7.16
C LEU A 313 11.43 12.09 8.58
N ARG A 314 11.03 11.19 9.47
CA ARG A 314 11.43 11.24 10.89
C ARG A 314 12.95 11.21 11.09
N LYS A 315 13.67 10.32 10.37
CA LYS A 315 15.12 10.11 10.57
C LYS A 315 15.98 10.40 9.34
N VAL A 316 15.34 10.52 8.19
CA VAL A 316 16.03 10.73 6.90
C VAL A 316 15.28 11.73 6.05
N GLN A 317 15.96 12.26 5.05
CA GLN A 317 15.39 13.10 3.99
C GLN A 317 15.79 12.51 2.65
N HIS A 318 14.88 12.57 1.68
CA HIS A 318 15.08 12.04 0.33
C HIS A 318 14.85 13.13 -0.73
N LEU A 319 15.54 12.97 -1.86
CA LEU A 319 15.16 13.68 -3.09
C LEU A 319 14.01 12.96 -3.76
N ARG A 320 13.00 13.72 -4.18
CA ARG A 320 11.86 13.22 -4.95
C ARG A 320 11.67 14.03 -6.22
N ARG A 321 11.53 13.38 -7.37
CA ARG A 321 10.99 13.96 -8.59
C ARG A 321 9.70 13.27 -8.97
N CYS A 322 8.61 14.03 -9.09
CA CYS A 322 7.35 13.50 -9.58
C CYS A 322 7.40 13.39 -11.11
N ILE A 323 6.82 12.32 -11.64
CA ILE A 323 6.76 12.02 -13.08
C ILE A 323 5.30 11.79 -13.44
N TRP A 324 4.80 12.53 -14.41
CA TRP A 324 3.43 12.47 -14.86
C TRP A 324 3.36 12.13 -16.34
N THR A 325 2.37 11.32 -16.72
CA THR A 325 2.12 11.00 -18.13
C THR A 325 0.66 10.62 -18.33
N ALA A 326 0.20 10.70 -19.58
CA ALA A 326 -1.08 10.14 -20.01
C ALA A 326 -0.82 8.84 -20.78
N LEU A 327 -1.39 7.73 -20.31
CA LEU A 327 -1.31 6.45 -20.98
C LEU A 327 -2.30 6.38 -22.13
N GLN A 328 -1.88 5.84 -23.27
CA GLN A 328 -2.78 5.60 -24.41
C GLN A 328 -3.78 4.49 -24.10
N GLN A 329 -3.30 3.43 -23.47
CA GLN A 329 -4.12 2.31 -23.01
C GLN A 329 -3.87 2.12 -21.51
N PRO A 330 -4.82 2.51 -20.65
CA PRO A 330 -4.67 2.40 -19.21
C PRO A 330 -4.83 0.94 -18.76
N ASP A 331 -3.73 0.32 -18.34
CA ASP A 331 -3.66 -1.04 -17.81
C ASP A 331 -2.79 -1.07 -16.54
N ASP A 332 -3.38 -1.43 -15.40
CA ASP A 332 -2.66 -1.44 -14.11
C ASP A 332 -1.69 -2.61 -14.00
N GLU A 333 -1.98 -3.77 -14.62
CA GLU A 333 -1.03 -4.88 -14.67
C GLU A 333 0.19 -4.52 -15.51
N GLU A 334 -0.01 -3.87 -16.64
CA GLU A 334 1.10 -3.39 -17.46
C GLU A 334 1.93 -2.32 -16.71
N CYS A 335 1.29 -1.39 -16.00
CA CYS A 335 1.99 -0.44 -15.13
C CYS A 335 2.82 -1.16 -14.06
N LEU A 336 2.27 -2.21 -13.44
CA LEU A 336 2.99 -3.03 -12.47
C LEU A 336 4.21 -3.70 -13.10
N MET A 337 4.04 -4.39 -14.19
CA MET A 337 5.13 -5.11 -14.90
C MET A 337 6.23 -4.18 -15.39
N ARG A 338 5.87 -2.98 -15.83
CA ARG A 338 6.84 -1.96 -16.25
C ARG A 338 7.61 -1.35 -15.10
N LEU A 339 6.93 -0.99 -14.01
CA LEU A 339 7.51 -0.19 -12.93
C LEU A 339 8.07 -1.00 -11.78
N GLN A 340 7.53 -2.17 -11.46
CA GLN A 340 8.01 -2.96 -10.32
C GLN A 340 9.05 -4.02 -10.74
N PRO A 341 10.21 -4.02 -10.05
CA PRO A 341 10.74 -2.97 -9.19
C PRO A 341 11.37 -1.83 -10.00
N THR A 342 11.35 -0.61 -9.46
CA THR A 342 12.13 0.49 -10.02
C THR A 342 13.60 0.38 -9.64
N ALA A 343 14.46 1.16 -10.29
CA ALA A 343 15.87 1.27 -9.93
C ALA A 343 16.10 1.81 -8.50
N ALA A 344 15.08 2.42 -7.87
CA ALA A 344 15.15 2.87 -6.47
C ALA A 344 15.23 1.71 -5.48
N VAL A 345 14.65 0.53 -5.81
CA VAL A 345 14.55 -0.63 -4.91
C VAL A 345 15.24 -1.89 -5.43
N ALA A 346 15.67 -1.94 -6.70
CA ALA A 346 16.39 -3.06 -7.27
C ALA A 346 17.77 -2.64 -7.81
N GLY A 347 17.81 -1.88 -8.91
CA GLY A 347 19.04 -1.41 -9.54
C GLY A 347 18.93 -1.29 -11.06
N LEU A 348 20.10 -1.05 -11.71
CA LEU A 348 20.24 -0.84 -13.15
C LEU A 348 21.52 -1.49 -13.69
N PRO A 349 21.50 -2.11 -14.89
CA PRO A 349 20.28 -2.52 -15.63
C PRO A 349 19.43 -3.48 -14.81
N ARG A 350 18.10 -3.39 -14.96
CA ARG A 350 17.13 -4.10 -14.11
C ARG A 350 17.41 -5.60 -13.99
N GLN A 351 17.63 -6.30 -15.11
CA GLN A 351 17.82 -7.75 -15.11
C GLN A 351 19.12 -8.13 -14.39
N ASN A 352 20.24 -7.45 -14.68
CA ASN A 352 21.52 -7.73 -14.07
C ASN A 352 21.50 -7.51 -12.55
N ALA A 353 20.87 -6.41 -12.12
CA ALA A 353 20.70 -6.12 -10.69
C ALA A 353 19.77 -7.14 -10.02
N TRP A 354 18.70 -7.57 -10.70
CA TRP A 354 17.80 -8.60 -10.21
C TRP A 354 18.49 -9.95 -10.02
N ASP A 355 19.26 -10.37 -11.00
CA ASP A 355 19.99 -11.65 -10.96
C ASP A 355 21.09 -11.67 -9.87
N PHE A 356 21.56 -10.48 -9.47
CA PHE A 356 22.53 -10.32 -8.40
C PHE A 356 21.90 -10.38 -7.00
N ILE A 357 20.65 -9.89 -6.81
CA ILE A 357 19.92 -9.85 -5.53
C ILE A 357 19.46 -11.24 -5.12
#